data_8da4b5deede274a0909be291c1e4b00f
#
_entry.id   8da4b5deede274a0909be291c1e4b00f
#
_cell.length_a   1.000
_cell.length_b   1.000
_cell.length_c   1.000
_cell.angle_alpha   90.00
_cell.angle_beta   90.00
_cell.angle_gamma   90.00
#
_symmetry.space_group_name_H-M   'P 1'
#
loop_
_entity.id
_entity.type
_entity.pdbx_description
1 polymer ?
#
loop_
_entity_poly.entity_id
_entity_poly.type
_entity_poly.pdbx_seq_one_letter_code
_entity_poly.pdbx_strand_id
1 'polypeptide(L)'
;MASNPMYQFNVYRIGPEIKIGEIDLSFTNASLFMVLSSLVILIIFNLGSKKNIVPNKVQLLAELSYSFISKMISDTAGIKAKPYFAFIFSLFMFVLFCNMLGMIPYSFTVTSHIIVTFVLAAFIFVGVTIIGFMKHGFGYLKLFVPSGVPMLLLPLIVIIEIISYLSRPVSLSVRLFANMMAGHTMMKVFGGFVVSLGIIGGWLPLSFSVALTGLEILVAFLQAYVFAILTCIYLNDALNLHH
;
A
#
# COMPACT_ATOMS: atom_id res chain seq x y z
N MET A 1 -8.32 34.01 0.18
CA MET A 1 -7.54 33.40 1.26
C MET A 1 -7.11 32.02 0.79
N ALA A 2 -5.81 31.78 0.64
CA ALA A 2 -5.31 30.45 0.28
C ALA A 2 -5.63 29.51 1.45
N SER A 3 -6.56 28.60 1.27
CA SER A 3 -6.87 27.58 2.27
C SER A 3 -5.60 26.73 2.47
N ASN A 4 -5.20 26.55 3.72
CA ASN A 4 -4.03 25.71 4.04
C ASN A 4 -4.19 24.34 3.37
N PRO A 5 -3.26 23.92 2.49
CA PRO A 5 -3.37 22.67 1.73
C PRO A 5 -3.48 21.42 2.62
N MET A 6 -3.12 21.53 3.92
CA MET A 6 -3.17 20.43 4.89
C MET A 6 -4.57 20.13 5.41
N TYR A 7 -5.55 21.02 5.28
CA TYR A 7 -6.93 20.77 5.78
C TYR A 7 -7.61 19.54 5.17
N GLN A 8 -7.21 19.12 3.98
CA GLN A 8 -7.78 17.93 3.34
C GLN A 8 -7.47 16.64 4.08
N PHE A 9 -6.39 16.61 4.87
CA PHE A 9 -5.95 15.44 5.62
C PHE A 9 -6.53 15.38 7.04
N ASN A 10 -7.37 16.34 7.43
CA ASN A 10 -7.95 16.30 8.76
C ASN A 10 -8.92 15.13 8.90
N VAL A 11 -8.75 14.38 9.99
CA VAL A 11 -9.65 13.28 10.34
C VAL A 11 -10.84 13.85 11.10
N TYR A 12 -12.04 13.63 10.56
CA TYR A 12 -13.29 14.02 11.18
C TYR A 12 -14.07 12.79 11.63
N ARG A 13 -14.73 12.91 12.76
CA ARG A 13 -15.66 11.87 13.25
C ARG A 13 -16.95 11.93 12.45
N ILE A 14 -17.45 10.75 12.09
CA ILE A 14 -18.73 10.57 11.40
C ILE A 14 -19.58 9.66 12.31
N GLY A 15 -20.47 10.25 13.13
CA GLY A 15 -21.37 9.48 13.99
C GLY A 15 -21.11 9.66 15.49
N PRO A 16 -21.76 8.82 16.32
CA PRO A 16 -21.67 8.91 17.79
C PRO A 16 -20.27 8.58 18.29
N GLU A 17 -19.91 9.19 19.41
CA GLU A 17 -18.67 8.88 20.11
C GLU A 17 -18.77 7.50 20.76
N ILE A 18 -17.86 6.61 20.39
CA ILE A 18 -17.70 5.27 21.02
C ILE A 18 -16.32 5.25 21.67
N LYS A 19 -16.29 5.49 22.99
CA LYS A 19 -15.07 5.42 23.79
C LYS A 19 -15.10 4.18 24.68
N ILE A 20 -14.03 3.39 24.63
CA ILE A 20 -13.80 2.27 25.57
C ILE A 20 -12.55 2.63 26.39
N GLY A 21 -12.76 3.24 27.57
CA GLY A 21 -11.69 3.78 28.39
C GLY A 21 -11.01 4.98 27.72
N GLU A 22 -9.69 4.92 27.53
CA GLU A 22 -8.92 5.98 26.84
C GLU A 22 -8.88 5.82 25.31
N ILE A 23 -9.37 4.69 24.79
CA ILE A 23 -9.35 4.38 23.35
C ILE A 23 -10.62 4.90 22.68
N ASP A 24 -10.47 5.76 21.70
CA ASP A 24 -11.54 6.29 20.86
C ASP A 24 -11.75 5.41 19.63
N LEU A 25 -12.82 4.63 19.61
CA LEU A 25 -13.22 3.75 18.50
C LEU A 25 -14.28 4.38 17.59
N SER A 26 -14.47 5.70 17.66
CA SER A 26 -15.46 6.41 16.86
C SER A 26 -15.20 6.24 15.37
N PHE A 27 -16.28 6.10 14.59
CA PHE A 27 -16.19 5.97 13.14
C PHE A 27 -15.75 7.30 12.52
N THR A 28 -14.67 7.25 11.71
CA THR A 28 -14.06 8.43 11.09
C THR A 28 -14.21 8.40 9.57
N ASN A 29 -13.93 9.54 8.91
CA ASN A 29 -13.83 9.61 7.45
C ASN A 29 -12.80 8.62 6.90
N ALA A 30 -11.68 8.39 7.59
CA ALA A 30 -10.69 7.38 7.20
C ALA A 30 -11.29 5.97 7.16
N SER A 31 -12.03 5.59 8.23
CA SER A 31 -12.71 4.30 8.31
C SER A 31 -13.74 4.13 7.19
N LEU A 32 -14.50 5.19 6.91
CA LEU A 32 -15.50 5.19 5.84
C LEU A 32 -14.87 4.91 4.47
N PHE A 33 -13.77 5.59 4.14
CA PHE A 33 -13.10 5.37 2.85
C PHE A 33 -12.41 4.00 2.76
N MET A 34 -11.91 3.44 3.87
CA MET A 34 -11.41 2.05 3.90
C MET A 34 -12.52 1.05 3.60
N VAL A 35 -13.69 1.21 4.23
CA VAL A 35 -14.86 0.36 3.98
C VAL A 35 -15.35 0.53 2.55
N LEU A 36 -15.42 1.78 2.05
CA LEU A 36 -15.81 2.05 0.67
C LEU A 36 -14.89 1.39 -0.34
N SER A 37 -13.56 1.48 -0.14
CA SER A 37 -12.57 0.80 -0.98
C SER A 37 -12.78 -0.70 -1.02
N SER A 38 -12.99 -1.32 0.14
CA SER A 38 -13.26 -2.75 0.25
C SER A 38 -14.57 -3.15 -0.44
N LEU A 39 -15.59 -2.31 -0.32
CA LEU A 39 -16.90 -2.55 -0.92
C LEU A 39 -16.83 -2.45 -2.44
N VAL A 40 -16.12 -1.47 -2.98
CA VAL A 40 -15.89 -1.31 -4.44
C VAL A 40 -15.15 -2.54 -4.98
N ILE A 41 -14.12 -3.04 -4.29
CA ILE A 41 -13.40 -4.26 -4.67
C ILE A 41 -14.37 -5.44 -4.73
N LEU A 42 -15.16 -5.65 -3.68
CA LEU A 42 -16.14 -6.75 -3.62
C LEU A 42 -17.16 -6.66 -4.75
N ILE A 43 -17.68 -5.48 -5.07
CA ILE A 43 -18.64 -5.27 -6.17
C ILE A 43 -17.99 -5.62 -7.52
N ILE A 44 -16.79 -5.10 -7.79
CA ILE A 44 -16.10 -5.34 -9.07
C ILE A 44 -15.85 -6.85 -9.28
N PHE A 45 -15.33 -7.54 -8.25
CA PHE A 45 -15.04 -8.96 -8.38
C PHE A 45 -16.30 -9.84 -8.38
N ASN A 46 -17.36 -9.45 -7.68
CA ASN A 46 -18.64 -10.15 -7.76
C ASN A 46 -19.27 -10.03 -9.16
N LEU A 47 -19.25 -8.81 -9.74
CA LEU A 47 -19.73 -8.57 -11.11
C LEU A 47 -18.83 -9.25 -12.16
N GLY A 48 -17.52 -9.31 -11.90
CA GLY A 48 -16.54 -9.98 -12.77
C GLY A 48 -16.53 -11.50 -12.68
N SER A 49 -17.16 -12.07 -11.66
CA SER A 49 -17.22 -13.53 -11.45
C SER A 49 -18.16 -14.29 -12.41
N LYS A 50 -18.82 -13.58 -13.32
CA LYS A 50 -19.70 -14.20 -14.32
C LYS A 50 -18.86 -15.01 -15.32
N LYS A 51 -19.19 -16.33 -15.46
CA LYS A 51 -18.48 -17.27 -16.33
C LYS A 51 -18.99 -17.19 -17.78
N ASN A 52 -18.86 -16.04 -18.42
CA ASN A 52 -19.18 -15.91 -19.83
C ASN A 52 -17.98 -16.33 -20.70
N ILE A 53 -18.22 -17.06 -21.80
CA ILE A 53 -17.18 -17.48 -22.76
C ILE A 53 -16.52 -16.25 -23.40
N VAL A 54 -17.31 -15.19 -23.68
CA VAL A 54 -16.81 -13.90 -24.12
C VAL A 54 -16.84 -12.95 -22.90
N PRO A 55 -15.68 -12.57 -22.36
CA PRO A 55 -15.63 -11.79 -21.13
C PRO A 55 -16.16 -10.37 -21.33
N ASN A 56 -17.00 -9.90 -20.43
CA ASN A 56 -17.37 -8.51 -20.33
C ASN A 56 -16.17 -7.68 -19.83
N LYS A 57 -16.19 -6.34 -20.03
CA LYS A 57 -15.10 -5.45 -19.62
C LYS A 57 -14.71 -5.61 -18.14
N VAL A 58 -15.67 -5.80 -17.24
CA VAL A 58 -15.43 -6.00 -15.80
C VAL A 58 -14.81 -7.37 -15.53
N GLN A 59 -15.29 -8.41 -16.20
CA GLN A 59 -14.71 -9.76 -16.13
C GLN A 59 -13.28 -9.77 -16.67
N LEU A 60 -13.02 -9.10 -17.79
CA LEU A 60 -11.67 -8.96 -18.36
C LEU A 60 -10.71 -8.28 -17.38
N LEU A 61 -11.16 -7.20 -16.72
CA LEU A 61 -10.35 -6.51 -15.72
C LEU A 61 -10.04 -7.42 -14.53
N ALA A 62 -11.00 -8.19 -14.04
CA ALA A 62 -10.79 -9.14 -12.95
C ALA A 62 -9.81 -10.26 -13.35
N GLU A 63 -9.94 -10.83 -14.56
CA GLU A 63 -9.05 -11.87 -15.07
C GLU A 63 -7.63 -11.36 -15.30
N LEU A 64 -7.48 -10.15 -15.86
CA LEU A 64 -6.17 -9.52 -16.04
C LEU A 64 -5.48 -9.26 -14.69
N SER A 65 -6.23 -8.76 -13.72
CA SER A 65 -5.69 -8.50 -12.37
C SER A 65 -5.26 -9.82 -11.70
N TYR A 66 -6.07 -10.87 -11.85
CA TYR A 66 -5.76 -12.20 -11.31
C TYR A 66 -4.48 -12.76 -11.96
N SER A 67 -4.39 -12.74 -13.28
CA SER A 67 -3.24 -13.26 -14.02
C SER A 67 -1.97 -12.48 -13.74
N PHE A 68 -2.07 -11.15 -13.64
CA PHE A 68 -0.96 -10.26 -13.28
C PHE A 68 -0.35 -10.61 -11.92
N ILE A 69 -1.18 -10.71 -10.87
CA ILE A 69 -0.71 -11.04 -9.52
C ILE A 69 -0.23 -12.49 -9.43
N SER A 70 -0.92 -13.43 -10.10
CA SER A 70 -0.50 -14.84 -10.15
C SER A 70 0.87 -15.00 -10.77
N LYS A 71 1.15 -14.28 -11.87
CA LYS A 71 2.45 -14.27 -12.51
C LYS A 71 3.50 -13.65 -11.59
N MET A 72 3.22 -12.48 -11.01
CA MET A 72 4.12 -11.80 -10.06
C MET A 72 4.54 -12.72 -8.90
N ILE A 73 3.60 -13.44 -8.30
CA ILE A 73 3.90 -14.40 -7.21
C ILE A 73 4.77 -15.54 -7.70
N SER A 74 4.44 -16.12 -8.88
CA SER A 74 5.20 -17.24 -9.44
C SER A 74 6.64 -16.84 -9.76
N ASP A 75 6.84 -15.62 -10.29
CA ASP A 75 8.15 -15.12 -10.70
C ASP A 75 9.01 -14.71 -9.50
N THR A 76 8.40 -14.20 -8.40
CA THR A 76 9.12 -13.65 -7.25
C THR A 76 9.27 -14.64 -6.10
N ALA A 77 8.18 -15.32 -5.72
CA ALA A 77 8.14 -16.18 -4.53
C ALA A 77 8.03 -17.68 -4.86
N GLY A 78 7.91 -18.02 -6.16
CA GLY A 78 7.86 -19.39 -6.63
C GLY A 78 6.55 -20.12 -6.31
N ILE A 79 6.53 -21.44 -6.63
CA ILE A 79 5.31 -22.26 -6.51
C ILE A 79 4.86 -22.43 -5.06
N LYS A 80 5.79 -22.40 -4.11
CA LYS A 80 5.50 -22.56 -2.67
C LYS A 80 4.65 -21.40 -2.08
N ALA A 81 4.64 -20.25 -2.74
CA ALA A 81 3.87 -19.09 -2.31
C ALA A 81 2.43 -19.07 -2.85
N LYS A 82 2.06 -19.97 -3.76
CA LYS A 82 0.69 -20.05 -4.31
C LYS A 82 -0.45 -20.10 -3.27
N PRO A 83 -0.33 -20.81 -2.14
CA PRO A 83 -1.38 -20.80 -1.11
C PRO A 83 -1.68 -19.40 -0.55
N TYR A 84 -0.71 -18.48 -0.61
CA TYR A 84 -0.83 -17.11 -0.10
C TYR A 84 -1.34 -16.11 -1.16
N PHE A 85 -1.73 -16.61 -2.35
CA PHE A 85 -2.25 -15.79 -3.44
C PHE A 85 -3.39 -14.87 -2.99
N ALA A 86 -4.38 -15.40 -2.29
CA ALA A 86 -5.55 -14.63 -1.85
C ALA A 86 -5.15 -13.45 -0.95
N PHE A 87 -4.18 -13.63 -0.07
CA PHE A 87 -3.66 -12.58 0.81
C PHE A 87 -2.96 -11.47 0.01
N ILE A 88 -2.01 -11.84 -0.88
CA ILE A 88 -1.26 -10.88 -1.69
C ILE A 88 -2.18 -10.15 -2.67
N PHE A 89 -3.14 -10.86 -3.26
CA PHE A 89 -4.12 -10.29 -4.16
C PHE A 89 -5.03 -9.26 -3.47
N SER A 90 -5.59 -9.61 -2.30
CA SER A 90 -6.43 -8.69 -1.51
C SER A 90 -5.65 -7.46 -1.07
N LEU A 91 -4.40 -7.64 -0.66
CA LEU A 91 -3.50 -6.56 -0.28
C LEU A 91 -3.24 -5.59 -1.44
N PHE A 92 -2.85 -6.12 -2.61
CA PHE A 92 -2.62 -5.31 -3.81
C PHE A 92 -3.86 -4.50 -4.18
N MET A 93 -5.01 -5.17 -4.24
CA MET A 93 -6.27 -4.52 -4.58
C MET A 93 -6.66 -3.46 -3.56
N PHE A 94 -6.52 -3.76 -2.27
CA PHE A 94 -6.84 -2.80 -1.21
C PHE A 94 -6.00 -1.53 -1.31
N VAL A 95 -4.67 -1.66 -1.42
CA VAL A 95 -3.76 -0.50 -1.56
C VAL A 95 -4.06 0.26 -2.84
N LEU A 96 -4.25 -0.45 -3.98
CA LEU A 96 -4.56 0.17 -5.26
C LEU A 96 -5.86 1.00 -5.20
N PHE A 97 -6.94 0.42 -4.68
CA PHE A 97 -8.22 1.11 -4.61
C PHE A 97 -8.22 2.24 -3.56
N CYS A 98 -7.52 2.09 -2.42
CA CYS A 98 -7.34 3.18 -1.47
C CYS A 98 -6.61 4.38 -2.12
N ASN A 99 -5.57 4.11 -2.92
CA ASN A 99 -4.84 5.14 -3.63
C ASN A 99 -5.71 5.79 -4.74
N MET A 100 -6.37 4.97 -5.57
CA MET A 100 -7.19 5.45 -6.68
C MET A 100 -8.43 6.23 -6.22
N LEU A 101 -9.12 5.78 -5.18
CA LEU A 101 -10.26 6.50 -4.61
C LEU A 101 -9.81 7.80 -3.93
N GLY A 102 -8.62 7.80 -3.31
CA GLY A 102 -8.02 9.00 -2.74
C GLY A 102 -7.75 10.09 -3.77
N MET A 103 -7.51 9.74 -5.03
CA MET A 103 -7.24 10.70 -6.11
C MET A 103 -8.49 11.40 -6.65
N ILE A 104 -9.70 10.92 -6.32
CA ILE A 104 -10.93 11.59 -6.73
C ILE A 104 -10.99 12.97 -6.04
N PRO A 105 -11.29 14.07 -6.76
CA PRO A 105 -11.43 15.37 -6.16
C PRO A 105 -12.43 15.36 -4.99
N TYR A 106 -12.06 16.01 -3.88
CA TYR A 106 -12.82 16.05 -2.62
C TYR A 106 -12.93 14.74 -1.85
N SER A 107 -12.28 13.64 -2.30
CA SER A 107 -12.20 12.41 -1.51
C SER A 107 -11.13 12.52 -0.41
N PHE A 108 -11.27 11.67 0.60
CA PHE A 108 -10.29 11.53 1.66
C PHE A 108 -9.28 10.44 1.30
N THR A 109 -7.99 10.79 1.30
CA THR A 109 -6.92 9.84 0.98
C THR A 109 -6.46 9.10 2.23
N VAL A 110 -6.88 7.86 2.38
CA VAL A 110 -6.56 7.03 3.55
C VAL A 110 -5.05 6.79 3.69
N THR A 111 -4.39 6.54 2.58
CA THR A 111 -2.95 6.24 2.50
C THR A 111 -2.04 7.45 2.71
N SER A 112 -2.61 8.67 2.82
CA SER A 112 -1.88 9.87 3.25
C SER A 112 -1.68 9.95 4.77
N HIS A 113 -2.16 8.98 5.53
CA HIS A 113 -1.93 8.90 6.98
C HIS A 113 -0.89 7.84 7.31
N ILE A 114 0.22 8.27 7.90
CA ILE A 114 1.34 7.39 8.25
C ILE A 114 0.91 6.24 9.19
N ILE A 115 -0.05 6.50 10.09
CA ILE A 115 -0.53 5.47 11.02
C ILE A 115 -1.20 4.31 10.28
N VAL A 116 -2.00 4.60 9.25
CA VAL A 116 -2.71 3.58 8.46
C VAL A 116 -1.73 2.75 7.64
N THR A 117 -0.81 3.44 6.94
CA THR A 117 0.20 2.76 6.12
C THR A 117 1.17 1.96 6.97
N PHE A 118 1.51 2.45 8.17
CA PHE A 118 2.37 1.73 9.11
C PHE A 118 1.67 0.49 9.69
N VAL A 119 0.42 0.60 10.12
CA VAL A 119 -0.35 -0.55 10.62
C VAL A 119 -0.47 -1.63 9.53
N LEU A 120 -0.73 -1.23 8.28
CA LEU A 120 -0.81 -2.16 7.16
C LEU A 120 0.54 -2.86 6.91
N ALA A 121 1.64 -2.11 6.88
CA ALA A 121 2.98 -2.65 6.71
C ALA A 121 3.40 -3.55 7.89
N ALA A 122 3.09 -3.15 9.12
CA ALA A 122 3.34 -3.93 10.32
C ALA A 122 2.53 -5.25 10.34
N PHE A 123 1.27 -5.20 9.91
CA PHE A 123 0.43 -6.40 9.79
C PHE A 123 1.03 -7.43 8.83
N ILE A 124 1.54 -6.99 7.68
CA ILE A 124 2.21 -7.87 6.72
C ILE A 124 3.50 -8.43 7.33
N PHE A 125 4.31 -7.57 7.91
CA PHE A 125 5.57 -7.94 8.51
C PHE A 125 5.40 -9.00 9.60
N VAL A 126 4.47 -8.77 10.52
CA VAL A 126 4.14 -9.73 11.59
C VAL A 126 3.57 -11.02 10.99
N GLY A 127 2.66 -10.92 10.02
CA GLY A 127 2.08 -12.08 9.34
C GLY A 127 3.13 -12.96 8.66
N VAL A 128 4.04 -12.36 7.90
CA VAL A 128 5.14 -13.09 7.24
C VAL A 128 6.11 -13.69 8.27
N THR A 129 6.40 -12.96 9.34
CA THR A 129 7.26 -13.46 10.43
C THR A 129 6.64 -14.68 11.12
N ILE A 130 5.34 -14.64 11.41
CA ILE A 130 4.60 -15.77 11.99
C ILE A 130 4.65 -16.98 11.05
N ILE A 131 4.42 -16.78 9.74
CA ILE A 131 4.53 -17.86 8.74
C ILE A 131 5.92 -18.48 8.74
N GLY A 132 6.97 -17.65 8.80
CA GLY A 132 8.36 -18.10 8.89
C GLY A 132 8.62 -18.95 10.12
N PHE A 133 8.16 -18.51 11.29
CA PHE A 133 8.28 -19.28 12.54
C PHE A 133 7.45 -20.56 12.53
N MET A 134 6.23 -20.54 11.99
CA MET A 134 5.40 -21.75 11.89
C MET A 134 6.04 -22.81 10.98
N LYS A 135 6.78 -22.40 9.95
CA LYS A 135 7.36 -23.32 8.97
C LYS A 135 8.72 -23.87 9.40
N HIS A 136 9.56 -23.03 10.00
CA HIS A 136 10.95 -23.37 10.32
C HIS A 136 11.24 -23.41 11.83
N GLY A 137 10.27 -23.07 12.68
CA GLY A 137 10.46 -22.99 14.13
C GLY A 137 11.62 -22.06 14.49
N PHE A 138 12.43 -22.48 15.44
CA PHE A 138 13.65 -21.74 15.84
C PHE A 138 14.71 -21.64 14.74
N GLY A 139 14.64 -22.51 13.69
CA GLY A 139 15.51 -22.42 12.52
C GLY A 139 15.34 -21.10 11.75
N TYR A 140 14.21 -20.39 11.89
CA TYR A 140 13.99 -19.10 11.29
C TYR A 140 15.02 -18.04 11.73
N LEU A 141 15.56 -18.15 12.95
CA LEU A 141 16.60 -17.24 13.46
C LEU A 141 17.92 -17.35 12.67
N LYS A 142 18.14 -18.42 11.92
CA LYS A 142 19.30 -18.53 11.02
C LYS A 142 19.25 -17.49 9.88
N LEU A 143 18.08 -16.90 9.59
CA LEU A 143 17.97 -15.79 8.64
C LEU A 143 18.88 -14.60 9.03
N PHE A 144 19.11 -14.41 10.33
CA PHE A 144 19.97 -13.33 10.84
C PHE A 144 21.45 -13.70 10.90
N VAL A 145 21.80 -14.97 10.60
CA VAL A 145 23.16 -15.49 10.66
C VAL A 145 23.57 -15.99 9.27
N PRO A 146 24.11 -15.12 8.39
CA PRO A 146 24.53 -15.55 7.06
C PRO A 146 25.69 -16.56 7.14
N SER A 147 25.63 -17.58 6.29
CA SER A 147 26.67 -18.62 6.19
C SER A 147 27.96 -18.05 5.59
N GLY A 148 29.13 -18.51 6.08
CA GLY A 148 30.44 -18.13 5.53
C GLY A 148 31.09 -16.90 6.14
N VAL A 149 30.53 -16.32 7.20
CA VAL A 149 31.08 -15.14 7.88
C VAL A 149 32.11 -15.55 8.94
N PRO A 150 33.29 -14.90 9.04
CA PRO A 150 34.24 -15.09 10.13
C PRO A 150 33.57 -14.84 11.49
N MET A 151 33.85 -15.71 12.46
CA MET A 151 33.23 -15.71 13.79
C MET A 151 33.37 -14.35 14.54
N LEU A 152 34.46 -13.63 14.26
CA LEU A 152 34.73 -12.32 14.84
C LEU A 152 33.79 -11.22 14.37
N LEU A 153 33.29 -11.28 13.11
CA LEU A 153 32.40 -10.30 12.51
C LEU A 153 30.90 -10.65 12.69
N LEU A 154 30.61 -11.85 13.13
CA LEU A 154 29.26 -12.39 13.26
C LEU A 154 28.35 -11.50 14.14
N PRO A 155 28.73 -11.03 15.34
CA PRO A 155 27.85 -10.20 16.16
C PRO A 155 27.48 -8.86 15.51
N LEU A 156 28.43 -8.28 14.78
CA LEU A 156 28.17 -7.02 14.05
C LEU A 156 27.16 -7.24 12.92
N ILE A 157 27.33 -8.30 12.15
CA ILE A 157 26.44 -8.59 11.01
C ILE A 157 25.04 -8.93 11.47
N VAL A 158 24.88 -9.70 12.55
CA VAL A 158 23.56 -10.01 13.12
C VAL A 158 22.83 -8.74 13.53
N ILE A 159 23.51 -7.78 14.15
CA ILE A 159 22.88 -6.50 14.52
C ILE A 159 22.42 -5.74 13.28
N ILE A 160 23.25 -5.66 12.24
CA ILE A 160 22.91 -5.00 10.98
C ILE A 160 21.71 -5.69 10.33
N GLU A 161 21.68 -7.03 10.29
CA GLU A 161 20.58 -7.79 9.69
C GLU A 161 19.26 -7.59 10.45
N ILE A 162 19.29 -7.55 11.78
CA ILE A 162 18.11 -7.25 12.61
C ILE A 162 17.60 -5.84 12.31
N ILE A 163 18.48 -4.83 12.25
CA ILE A 163 18.09 -3.45 11.94
C ILE A 163 17.51 -3.37 10.53
N SER A 164 18.14 -4.00 9.56
CA SER A 164 17.67 -4.10 8.17
C SER A 164 16.28 -4.74 8.11
N TYR A 165 16.06 -5.84 8.82
CA TYR A 165 14.78 -6.54 8.89
C TYR A 165 13.67 -5.67 9.48
N LEU A 166 13.95 -4.97 10.60
CA LEU A 166 13.00 -4.06 11.24
C LEU A 166 12.74 -2.78 10.43
N SER A 167 13.68 -2.34 9.61
CA SER A 167 13.50 -1.18 8.73
C SER A 167 12.53 -1.42 7.57
N ARG A 168 12.29 -2.68 7.19
CA ARG A 168 11.42 -3.06 6.06
C ARG A 168 9.99 -2.48 6.17
N PRO A 169 9.21 -2.71 7.26
CA PRO A 169 7.88 -2.15 7.40
C PRO A 169 7.89 -0.62 7.47
N VAL A 170 8.89 -0.02 8.10
CA VAL A 170 9.03 1.43 8.21
C VAL A 170 9.22 2.04 6.81
N SER A 171 10.19 1.54 6.06
CA SER A 171 10.47 2.02 4.69
C SER A 171 9.25 1.86 3.78
N LEU A 172 8.54 0.72 3.87
CA LEU A 172 7.35 0.44 3.08
C LEU A 172 6.21 1.42 3.39
N SER A 173 5.95 1.69 4.67
CA SER A 173 4.90 2.59 5.12
C SER A 173 5.20 4.05 4.77
N VAL A 174 6.44 4.51 5.04
CA VAL A 174 6.87 5.89 4.75
C VAL A 174 6.79 6.18 3.25
N ARG A 175 7.18 5.22 2.42
CA ARG A 175 7.12 5.37 0.96
C ARG A 175 5.68 5.57 0.46
N LEU A 176 4.73 4.75 0.94
CA LEU A 176 3.32 4.87 0.58
C LEU A 176 2.73 6.20 1.05
N PHE A 177 2.96 6.55 2.33
CA PHE A 177 2.54 7.81 2.92
C PHE A 177 3.09 9.03 2.19
N ALA A 178 4.43 9.08 2.00
CA ALA A 178 5.11 10.23 1.42
C ALA A 178 4.65 10.50 -0.03
N ASN A 179 4.51 9.46 -0.84
CA ASN A 179 4.06 9.62 -2.22
C ASN A 179 2.65 10.21 -2.31
N MET A 180 1.71 9.69 -1.52
CA MET A 180 0.33 10.17 -1.52
C MET A 180 0.20 11.59 -0.92
N MET A 181 0.88 11.85 0.19
CA MET A 181 0.85 13.18 0.82
C MET A 181 1.49 14.24 -0.06
N ALA A 182 2.66 13.94 -0.65
CA ALA A 182 3.36 14.89 -1.51
C ALA A 182 2.58 15.19 -2.79
N GLY A 183 2.02 14.17 -3.47
CA GLY A 183 1.24 14.34 -4.69
C GLY A 183 0.04 15.27 -4.47
N HIS A 184 -0.80 14.96 -3.50
CA HIS A 184 -1.98 15.79 -3.17
C HIS A 184 -1.63 17.20 -2.72
N THR A 185 -0.54 17.39 -1.96
CA THR A 185 -0.09 18.71 -1.53
C THR A 185 0.37 19.53 -2.73
N MET A 186 1.14 18.94 -3.64
CA MET A 186 1.60 19.60 -4.87
C MET A 186 0.44 20.00 -5.76
N MET A 187 -0.54 19.11 -5.99
CA MET A 187 -1.73 19.47 -6.79
C MET A 187 -2.49 20.68 -6.24
N LYS A 188 -2.65 20.78 -4.91
CA LYS A 188 -3.29 21.94 -4.28
C LYS A 188 -2.47 23.22 -4.40
N VAL A 189 -1.16 23.13 -4.25
CA VAL A 189 -0.27 24.28 -4.39
C VAL A 189 -0.34 24.84 -5.82
N PHE A 190 -0.24 23.97 -6.84
CA PHE A 190 -0.36 24.38 -8.23
C PHE A 190 -1.78 24.88 -8.57
N GLY A 191 -2.83 24.26 -8.04
CA GLY A 191 -4.20 24.75 -8.14
C GLY A 191 -4.36 26.17 -7.56
N GLY A 192 -3.71 26.45 -6.44
CA GLY A 192 -3.62 27.79 -5.85
C GLY A 192 -2.95 28.81 -6.77
N PHE A 193 -1.85 28.42 -7.44
CA PHE A 193 -1.19 29.29 -8.42
C PHE A 193 -2.05 29.55 -9.66
N VAL A 194 -2.80 28.57 -10.15
CA VAL A 194 -3.75 28.77 -11.26
C VAL A 194 -4.74 29.89 -10.94
N VAL A 195 -5.30 29.86 -9.72
CA VAL A 195 -6.27 30.86 -9.28
C VAL A 195 -5.61 32.25 -9.07
N SER A 196 -4.41 32.28 -8.46
CA SER A 196 -3.73 33.55 -8.14
C SER A 196 -3.18 34.29 -9.35
N LEU A 197 -2.71 33.56 -10.39
CA LEU A 197 -2.16 34.14 -11.62
C LEU A 197 -3.23 34.52 -12.65
N GLY A 198 -4.48 34.13 -12.41
CA GLY A 198 -5.61 34.46 -13.29
C GLY A 198 -5.51 33.82 -14.68
N ILE A 199 -6.31 34.35 -15.63
CA ILE A 199 -6.48 33.77 -16.96
C ILE A 199 -5.20 33.81 -17.78
N ILE A 200 -4.37 34.85 -17.65
CA ILE A 200 -3.18 35.06 -18.49
C ILE A 200 -2.00 34.18 -18.01
N GLY A 201 -1.76 34.11 -16.70
CA GLY A 201 -0.62 33.37 -16.13
C GLY A 201 -0.93 31.95 -15.68
N GLY A 202 -2.21 31.59 -15.53
CA GLY A 202 -2.66 30.32 -14.97
C GLY A 202 -2.42 29.09 -15.85
N TRP A 203 -2.18 29.28 -17.16
CA TRP A 203 -1.96 28.18 -18.12
C TRP A 203 -0.76 27.31 -17.78
N LEU A 204 0.33 27.92 -17.32
CA LEU A 204 1.54 27.19 -16.99
C LEU A 204 1.35 26.30 -15.76
N PRO A 205 0.88 26.79 -14.58
CA PRO A 205 0.58 25.93 -13.45
C PRO A 205 -0.52 24.88 -13.75
N LEU A 206 -1.50 25.23 -14.61
CA LEU A 206 -2.54 24.28 -15.02
C LEU A 206 -1.93 23.09 -15.80
N SER A 207 -1.04 23.35 -16.75
CA SER A 207 -0.36 22.31 -17.51
C SER A 207 0.46 21.38 -16.58
N PHE A 208 1.16 21.96 -15.61
CA PHE A 208 1.86 21.20 -14.58
C PHE A 208 0.90 20.36 -13.73
N SER A 209 -0.24 20.90 -13.32
CA SER A 209 -1.25 20.16 -12.55
C SER A 209 -1.75 18.94 -13.31
N VAL A 210 -2.03 19.07 -14.62
CA VAL A 210 -2.46 17.95 -15.47
C VAL A 210 -1.36 16.87 -15.56
N ALA A 211 -0.11 17.27 -15.78
CA ALA A 211 1.02 16.36 -15.83
C ALA A 211 1.25 15.65 -14.49
N LEU A 212 1.15 16.38 -13.36
CA LEU A 212 1.26 15.82 -12.02
C LEU A 212 0.15 14.83 -11.72
N THR A 213 -1.10 15.10 -12.15
CA THR A 213 -2.21 14.13 -11.97
C THR A 213 -1.93 12.82 -12.70
N GLY A 214 -1.42 12.90 -13.94
CA GLY A 214 -1.00 11.70 -14.68
C GLY A 214 0.11 10.92 -13.98
N LEU A 215 1.12 11.63 -13.48
CA LEU A 215 2.21 11.05 -12.71
C LEU A 215 1.67 10.39 -11.42
N GLU A 216 0.74 11.03 -10.71
CA GLU A 216 0.19 10.53 -9.47
C GLU A 216 -0.63 9.24 -9.67
N ILE A 217 -1.40 9.12 -10.76
CA ILE A 217 -2.07 7.87 -11.16
C ILE A 217 -1.05 6.74 -11.36
N LEU A 218 0.02 7.03 -12.09
CA LEU A 218 1.08 6.07 -12.32
C LEU A 218 1.76 5.64 -11.02
N VAL A 219 2.08 6.60 -10.16
CA VAL A 219 2.70 6.33 -8.85
C VAL A 219 1.73 5.55 -7.94
N ALA A 220 0.43 5.85 -7.96
CA ALA A 220 -0.57 5.12 -7.19
C ALA A 220 -0.59 3.63 -7.53
N PHE A 221 -0.52 3.30 -8.83
CA PHE A 221 -0.42 1.92 -9.30
C PHE A 221 0.92 1.28 -8.94
N LEU A 222 2.03 1.97 -9.25
CA LEU A 222 3.38 1.48 -8.94
C LEU A 222 3.56 1.23 -7.44
N GLN A 223 2.98 2.07 -6.59
CA GLN A 223 3.10 1.91 -5.15
C GLN A 223 2.35 0.66 -4.64
N ALA A 224 1.16 0.38 -5.18
CA ALA A 224 0.45 -0.87 -4.88
C ALA A 224 1.25 -2.09 -5.36
N TYR A 225 1.84 -2.00 -6.55
CA TYR A 225 2.71 -3.05 -7.10
C TYR A 225 3.95 -3.29 -6.23
N VAL A 226 4.68 -2.22 -5.86
CA VAL A 226 5.87 -2.31 -5.01
C VAL A 226 5.51 -2.90 -3.64
N PHE A 227 4.34 -2.54 -3.10
CA PHE A 227 3.88 -3.07 -1.82
C PHE A 227 3.64 -4.58 -1.89
N ALA A 228 3.00 -5.05 -2.96
CA ALA A 228 2.75 -6.47 -3.18
C ALA A 228 4.03 -7.27 -3.49
N ILE A 229 4.92 -6.76 -4.35
CA ILE A 229 6.15 -7.47 -4.71
C ILE A 229 7.11 -7.58 -3.52
N LEU A 230 7.23 -6.55 -2.68
CA LEU A 230 8.04 -6.62 -1.47
C LEU A 230 7.46 -7.63 -0.47
N THR A 231 6.13 -7.71 -0.36
CA THR A 231 5.47 -8.76 0.42
C THR A 231 5.79 -10.16 -0.11
N CYS A 232 5.83 -10.34 -1.44
CA CYS A 232 6.25 -11.60 -2.07
C CYS A 232 7.71 -11.95 -1.75
N ILE A 233 8.61 -10.97 -1.79
CA ILE A 233 10.03 -11.17 -1.47
C ILE A 233 10.18 -11.58 0.00
N TYR A 234 9.53 -10.88 0.92
CA TYR A 234 9.58 -11.23 2.35
C TYR A 234 8.97 -12.62 2.63
N LEU A 235 7.90 -12.95 1.90
CA LEU A 235 7.30 -14.28 1.98
C LEU A 235 8.26 -15.35 1.42
N ASN A 236 8.97 -15.06 0.33
CA ASN A 236 9.98 -15.96 -0.23
C ASN A 236 11.12 -16.22 0.76
N ASP A 237 11.64 -15.16 1.41
CA ASP A 237 12.66 -15.26 2.45
C ASP A 237 12.18 -16.14 3.63
N ALA A 238 10.88 -15.99 4.01
CA ALA A 238 10.27 -16.77 5.09
C ALA A 238 9.98 -18.23 4.70
N LEU A 239 9.74 -18.51 3.41
CA LEU A 239 9.44 -19.87 2.91
C LEU A 239 10.68 -20.65 2.52
N ASN A 240 11.74 -19.99 2.06
CA ASN A 240 12.98 -20.56 1.60
C ASN A 240 14.11 -19.87 2.35
N LEU A 241 14.55 -20.51 3.45
CA LEU A 241 15.77 -20.07 4.11
C LEU A 241 16.95 -20.38 3.17
N HIS A 242 17.47 -19.34 2.50
CA HIS A 242 18.70 -19.51 1.73
C HIS A 242 19.86 -19.65 2.71
N HIS A 243 20.49 -20.81 2.65
CA HIS A 243 21.74 -21.14 3.35
C HIS A 243 22.91 -21.00 2.39
#